data_55a2dbab1633330c0e7745f076e40b5e
#
_entry.id   55a2dbab1633330c0e7745f076e40b5e
#
_cell.length_a   1.000
_cell.length_b   1.000
_cell.length_c   1.000
_cell.angle_alpha   90.00
_cell.angle_beta   90.00
_cell.angle_gamma   90.00
#
_symmetry.space_group_name_H-M   'P 1'
#
loop_
_entity.id
_entity.type
_entity.pdbx_description
1 polymer ?
#
loop_
_entity_poly.entity_id
_entity_poly.type
_entity_poly.pdbx_seq_one_letter_code
_entity_poly.pdbx_strand_id
1 'polypeptide(L)'
;MSKPVMSQPKKHKLVVEKDVAVPLRDGSIIRADVFRPQMASKSDGEKFPILLITGPYQKDKLWVPPPDLEEKANPYMNWECCNPLWWCPRGYALVRVDSRGSGKSLGTSEPSSHQEAVDTYDAIEHFAKQSWSNGNVGCLGISYHANFQWRVANLQPPSLKAIMPWEGRADQYRDQAYHGGIFASGFLVSWWYMQAAHHLLGAPNEYNPEAFNNNQLWNYMRNDLDSEYWRLKSARWDKIKVPLYSVGNWGGHGLHLRGNTEGYLCAASQHKKLRIHTGSHYHPFHAQEARIDQLRWFDYWLKNIDTGIMNEPPVKLEIRTGGGKKPYAFRHENEWPLARTQWTKYYLEPKVAKPGTGKTAEGALSTTPPKKAAKITYEASPGGRHNHGGRSGVSFETAPMKQDTEITGPIVLNLWVSSTTRDMDIFATLRNIDAKGNDIPEVGQRGEPTACVTKGWLRASHRKLDVDKSRPYRPYHAHNERWLLKKGEIVECQVEVISTSIVIKKGNRLRLDIGPKDGLASAHFTHYHADYNDGALNTLHMAKDKPAYITLPIIPPKEDAVPVAPVTVKKIVKKKVPARKK
;
A
#
# COMPACT_ATOMS: atom_id res chain seq x y z
N MET A 1 -1.20 -33.40 8.97
CA MET A 1 -0.43 -32.30 9.58
C MET A 1 -1.08 -31.93 10.91
N SER A 2 -0.33 -31.90 12.02
CA SER A 2 -0.80 -31.41 13.31
C SER A 2 -1.22 -29.95 13.19
N LYS A 3 -2.25 -29.53 13.92
CA LYS A 3 -2.66 -28.10 13.96
C LYS A 3 -1.47 -27.27 14.45
N PRO A 4 -1.17 -26.11 13.83
CA PRO A 4 -0.08 -25.26 14.30
C PRO A 4 -0.29 -24.87 15.76
N VAL A 5 0.76 -24.94 16.54
CA VAL A 5 0.75 -24.49 17.94
C VAL A 5 0.64 -22.97 17.92
N MET A 6 -0.31 -22.39 18.64
CA MET A 6 -0.50 -20.95 18.79
C MET A 6 -1.30 -20.63 20.05
N SER A 7 -1.21 -19.40 20.51
CA SER A 7 -1.92 -18.93 21.69
C SER A 7 -3.42 -19.12 21.55
N GLN A 8 -4.02 -19.83 22.53
CA GLN A 8 -5.46 -20.03 22.63
C GLN A 8 -6.09 -18.97 23.52
N PRO A 9 -7.34 -18.58 23.27
CA PRO A 9 -8.01 -17.60 24.12
C PRO A 9 -8.26 -18.19 25.51
N LYS A 10 -7.78 -17.48 26.54
CA LYS A 10 -8.04 -17.78 27.95
C LYS A 10 -9.08 -16.81 28.49
N LYS A 11 -9.78 -17.20 29.56
CA LYS A 11 -10.70 -16.31 30.30
C LYS A 11 -9.88 -15.36 31.17
N HIS A 12 -9.51 -14.21 30.61
CA HIS A 12 -8.93 -13.11 31.37
C HIS A 12 -9.97 -11.98 31.50
N LYS A 13 -9.96 -11.30 32.62
CA LYS A 13 -10.63 -10.00 32.74
C LYS A 13 -9.77 -8.97 31.99
N LEU A 14 -10.42 -8.13 31.17
CA LEU A 14 -9.76 -7.02 30.49
C LEU A 14 -9.51 -5.87 31.48
N VAL A 15 -8.26 -5.44 31.58
CA VAL A 15 -7.88 -4.18 32.24
C VAL A 15 -7.73 -3.12 31.17
N VAL A 16 -8.33 -1.96 31.39
CA VAL A 16 -8.24 -0.80 30.50
C VAL A 16 -7.70 0.36 31.30
N GLU A 17 -6.54 0.87 30.91
CA GLU A 17 -5.90 2.05 31.50
C GLU A 17 -5.93 3.15 30.44
N LYS A 18 -6.62 4.26 30.77
CA LYS A 18 -6.81 5.38 29.84
C LYS A 18 -5.83 6.50 30.15
N ASP A 19 -5.40 7.21 29.10
CA ASP A 19 -4.61 8.44 29.18
C ASP A 19 -3.30 8.28 29.96
N VAL A 20 -2.69 7.09 29.91
CA VAL A 20 -1.41 6.79 30.55
C VAL A 20 -0.35 7.77 30.05
N ALA A 21 0.32 8.44 30.98
CA ALA A 21 1.41 9.37 30.66
C ALA A 21 2.65 8.59 30.22
N VAL A 22 3.19 8.97 29.08
CA VAL A 22 4.44 8.43 28.53
C VAL A 22 5.46 9.57 28.47
N PRO A 23 6.42 9.62 29.39
CA PRO A 23 7.47 10.62 29.37
C PRO A 23 8.42 10.35 28.21
N LEU A 24 8.78 11.41 27.51
CA LEU A 24 9.72 11.39 26.39
C LEU A 24 11.08 11.95 26.81
N ARG A 25 12.13 11.61 26.08
CA ARG A 25 13.51 12.03 26.37
C ARG A 25 13.73 13.54 26.36
N ASP A 26 12.87 14.30 25.68
CA ASP A 26 12.91 15.76 25.62
C ASP A 26 12.11 16.44 26.74
N GLY A 27 11.57 15.66 27.68
CA GLY A 27 10.75 16.15 28.78
C GLY A 27 9.26 16.32 28.45
N SER A 28 8.85 16.15 27.19
CA SER A 28 7.44 16.16 26.80
C SER A 28 6.72 14.90 27.27
N ILE A 29 5.40 14.94 27.27
CA ILE A 29 4.55 13.80 27.65
C ILE A 29 3.53 13.56 26.55
N ILE A 30 3.48 12.32 26.04
CA ILE A 30 2.40 11.86 25.19
C ILE A 30 1.45 10.93 25.96
N ARG A 31 0.26 10.64 25.42
CA ARG A 31 -0.78 9.86 26.08
C ARG A 31 -1.04 8.56 25.36
N ALA A 32 -1.28 7.51 26.14
CA ALA A 32 -1.60 6.19 25.59
C ALA A 32 -2.77 5.54 26.33
N ASP A 33 -3.50 4.68 25.61
CA ASP A 33 -4.46 3.75 26.22
C ASP A 33 -3.87 2.34 26.21
N VAL A 34 -3.96 1.66 27.33
CA VAL A 34 -3.47 0.29 27.53
C VAL A 34 -4.64 -0.65 27.75
N PHE A 35 -4.70 -1.71 26.93
CA PHE A 35 -5.65 -2.81 27.06
C PHE A 35 -4.85 -4.08 27.34
N ARG A 36 -5.06 -4.74 28.46
CA ARG A 36 -4.28 -5.93 28.81
C ARG A 36 -5.08 -6.95 29.59
N PRO A 37 -4.66 -8.22 29.59
CA PRO A 37 -5.22 -9.21 30.51
C PRO A 37 -4.97 -8.79 31.97
N GLN A 38 -5.91 -9.08 32.84
CA GLN A 38 -5.67 -8.98 34.28
C GLN A 38 -4.74 -10.13 34.69
N MET A 39 -3.68 -9.82 35.40
CA MET A 39 -2.86 -10.84 36.03
C MET A 39 -3.68 -11.58 37.09
N ALA A 40 -3.59 -12.90 37.15
CA ALA A 40 -4.37 -13.72 38.08
C ALA A 40 -3.98 -13.43 39.54
N SER A 41 -2.69 -13.18 39.80
CA SER A 41 -2.17 -12.63 41.05
C SER A 41 -0.87 -11.86 40.78
N LYS A 42 -0.46 -11.01 41.73
CA LYS A 42 0.86 -10.34 41.64
C LYS A 42 2.03 -11.34 41.75
N SER A 43 1.76 -12.56 42.23
CA SER A 43 2.75 -13.63 42.41
C SER A 43 2.95 -14.53 41.20
N ASP A 44 2.01 -14.57 40.24
CA ASP A 44 2.02 -15.58 39.17
C ASP A 44 2.99 -15.28 38.04
N GLY A 45 3.67 -14.14 38.06
CA GLY A 45 4.75 -13.84 37.10
C GLY A 45 4.35 -13.81 35.62
N GLU A 46 3.03 -13.99 35.30
CA GLU A 46 2.57 -13.95 33.92
C GLU A 46 2.74 -12.55 33.34
N LYS A 47 3.59 -12.43 32.33
CA LYS A 47 3.90 -11.18 31.64
C LYS A 47 3.48 -11.30 30.17
N PHE A 48 3.07 -10.19 29.59
CA PHE A 48 2.48 -10.15 28.27
C PHE A 48 3.35 -9.39 27.27
N PRO A 49 3.54 -9.90 26.04
CA PRO A 49 4.07 -9.10 24.95
C PRO A 49 3.09 -8.00 24.56
N ILE A 50 3.63 -6.95 23.97
CA ILE A 50 2.89 -5.76 23.59
C ILE A 50 2.73 -5.68 22.08
N LEU A 51 1.54 -5.32 21.61
CA LEU A 51 1.31 -4.80 20.26
C LEU A 51 1.05 -3.30 20.39
N LEU A 52 1.97 -2.49 19.86
CA LEU A 52 1.93 -1.03 19.95
C LEU A 52 1.58 -0.41 18.60
N ILE A 53 0.73 0.60 18.64
CA ILE A 53 0.40 1.49 17.52
C ILE A 53 0.50 2.94 17.96
N THR A 54 0.89 3.80 17.02
CA THR A 54 0.88 5.26 17.20
C THR A 54 0.36 5.92 15.93
N GLY A 55 -0.25 7.08 16.08
CA GLY A 55 -0.74 7.86 14.94
C GLY A 55 -1.53 9.09 15.34
N PRO A 56 -1.93 9.92 14.35
CA PRO A 56 -2.60 11.19 14.57
C PRO A 56 -4.13 11.09 14.65
N TYR A 57 -4.72 9.90 14.82
CA TYR A 57 -6.16 9.67 14.65
C TYR A 57 -6.94 9.60 15.97
N GLN A 58 -6.34 9.95 17.09
CA GLN A 58 -6.86 9.79 18.45
C GLN A 58 -7.05 8.31 18.87
N LYS A 59 -6.30 7.93 19.92
CA LYS A 59 -6.28 6.56 20.48
C LYS A 59 -7.63 6.06 20.99
N ASP A 60 -8.54 6.96 21.30
CA ASP A 60 -9.87 6.69 21.85
C ASP A 60 -11.01 7.08 20.88
N LYS A 61 -10.68 7.35 19.60
CA LYS A 61 -11.70 7.61 18.59
C LYS A 61 -12.62 6.42 18.42
N LEU A 62 -13.91 6.66 18.63
CA LEU A 62 -14.93 5.65 18.34
C LEU A 62 -14.96 5.35 16.83
N TRP A 63 -14.80 4.09 16.48
CA TRP A 63 -14.97 3.60 15.13
C TRP A 63 -16.12 2.60 15.05
N VAL A 64 -17.09 2.91 14.19
CA VAL A 64 -18.15 1.98 13.84
C VAL A 64 -17.68 1.18 12.62
N PRO A 65 -17.34 -0.10 12.77
CA PRO A 65 -16.89 -0.91 11.65
C PRO A 65 -18.03 -1.17 10.66
N PRO A 66 -17.69 -1.47 9.39
CA PRO A 66 -18.66 -1.92 8.41
C PRO A 66 -19.48 -3.12 8.95
N PRO A 67 -20.81 -3.18 8.68
CA PRO A 67 -21.67 -4.20 9.26
C PRO A 67 -21.34 -5.63 8.79
N ASP A 68 -20.69 -5.78 7.65
CA ASP A 68 -20.24 -7.05 7.06
C ASP A 68 -18.82 -7.46 7.50
N LEU A 69 -18.19 -6.72 8.43
CA LEU A 69 -16.91 -7.11 8.99
C LEU A 69 -17.05 -8.43 9.77
N GLU A 70 -16.10 -9.36 9.59
CA GLU A 70 -16.10 -10.63 10.33
C GLU A 70 -15.99 -10.45 11.85
N GLU A 71 -15.24 -9.46 12.31
CA GLU A 71 -15.20 -9.08 13.70
C GLU A 71 -16.42 -8.25 14.07
N LYS A 72 -17.11 -8.69 15.14
CA LYS A 72 -18.26 -7.93 15.65
C LYS A 72 -17.82 -6.60 16.25
N ALA A 73 -18.62 -5.57 15.99
CA ALA A 73 -18.47 -4.27 16.61
C ALA A 73 -18.46 -4.39 18.15
N ASN A 74 -17.62 -3.61 18.80
CA ASN A 74 -17.54 -3.52 20.26
C ASN A 74 -16.97 -2.15 20.67
N PRO A 75 -17.13 -1.75 21.95
CA PRO A 75 -16.72 -0.41 22.41
C PRO A 75 -15.21 -0.11 22.36
N TYR A 76 -14.37 -1.13 22.13
CA TYR A 76 -12.92 -0.98 22.11
C TYR A 76 -12.35 -0.97 20.69
N MET A 77 -13.18 -1.08 19.67
CA MET A 77 -12.68 -0.96 18.29
C MET A 77 -12.27 0.48 17.99
N ASN A 78 -11.21 0.62 17.25
CA ASN A 78 -10.69 1.91 16.80
C ASN A 78 -10.24 1.79 15.34
N TRP A 79 -10.15 2.92 14.67
CA TRP A 79 -9.76 3.05 13.28
C TRP A 79 -8.40 2.40 13.00
N GLU A 80 -8.35 1.48 12.03
CA GLU A 80 -7.12 0.84 11.57
C GLU A 80 -6.31 0.08 12.64
N CYS A 81 -6.96 -0.32 13.74
CA CYS A 81 -6.31 -0.88 14.92
C CYS A 81 -6.73 -2.32 15.23
N CYS A 82 -5.88 -3.00 15.98
CA CYS A 82 -6.17 -4.31 16.55
C CYS A 82 -7.34 -4.25 17.55
N ASN A 83 -8.15 -5.32 17.60
CA ASN A 83 -9.27 -5.47 18.52
C ASN A 83 -8.80 -6.05 19.87
N PRO A 84 -8.91 -5.31 21.00
CA PRO A 84 -8.50 -5.80 22.30
C PRO A 84 -9.25 -7.06 22.75
N LEU A 85 -10.54 -7.19 22.40
CA LEU A 85 -11.33 -8.37 22.80
C LEU A 85 -10.88 -9.66 22.07
N TRP A 86 -10.12 -9.54 21.00
CA TRP A 86 -9.55 -10.70 20.32
C TRP A 86 -8.14 -11.01 20.79
N TRP A 87 -7.30 -9.99 21.03
CA TRP A 87 -5.87 -10.14 21.34
C TRP A 87 -5.60 -10.39 22.83
N CYS A 88 -6.27 -9.64 23.73
CA CYS A 88 -6.03 -9.76 25.17
C CYS A 88 -6.32 -11.17 25.71
N PRO A 89 -7.43 -11.86 25.32
CA PRO A 89 -7.63 -13.25 25.73
C PRO A 89 -6.52 -14.22 25.29
N ARG A 90 -5.74 -13.83 24.28
CA ARG A 90 -4.60 -14.60 23.78
C ARG A 90 -3.26 -14.22 24.43
N GLY A 91 -3.33 -13.44 25.51
CA GLY A 91 -2.16 -13.06 26.30
C GLY A 91 -1.31 -12.00 25.63
N TYR A 92 -1.91 -10.97 25.05
CA TYR A 92 -1.27 -9.77 24.53
C TYR A 92 -1.78 -8.54 25.23
N ALA A 93 -0.91 -7.57 25.47
CA ALA A 93 -1.29 -6.21 25.78
C ALA A 93 -1.33 -5.38 24.48
N LEU A 94 -2.35 -4.54 24.32
CA LEU A 94 -2.41 -3.57 23.23
C LEU A 94 -2.17 -2.17 23.80
N VAL A 95 -1.32 -1.41 23.13
CA VAL A 95 -1.01 -0.02 23.48
C VAL A 95 -1.31 0.87 22.28
N ARG A 96 -2.21 1.82 22.46
CA ARG A 96 -2.56 2.84 21.47
C ARG A 96 -2.06 4.20 21.94
N VAL A 97 -1.20 4.81 21.16
CA VAL A 97 -0.53 6.07 21.50
C VAL A 97 -1.06 7.18 20.60
N ASP A 98 -1.51 8.29 21.21
CA ASP A 98 -1.66 9.54 20.49
C ASP A 98 -0.27 10.10 20.15
N SER A 99 0.04 10.30 18.89
CA SER A 99 1.27 10.97 18.50
C SER A 99 1.26 12.44 18.97
N ARG A 100 2.44 13.02 19.15
CA ARG A 100 2.59 14.42 19.57
C ARG A 100 1.70 15.35 18.75
N GLY A 101 0.97 16.24 19.41
CA GLY A 101 0.04 17.18 18.80
C GLY A 101 -1.29 16.58 18.37
N SER A 102 -1.58 15.30 18.69
CA SER A 102 -2.88 14.69 18.39
C SER A 102 -3.59 14.23 19.66
N GLY A 103 -4.92 14.21 19.62
CA GLY A 103 -5.75 13.78 20.74
C GLY A 103 -5.40 14.49 22.03
N LYS A 104 -4.98 13.73 23.05
CA LYS A 104 -4.57 14.25 24.36
C LYS A 104 -3.04 14.44 24.51
N SER A 105 -2.27 14.21 23.46
CA SER A 105 -0.83 14.48 23.43
C SER A 105 -0.59 15.90 22.95
N LEU A 106 -0.11 16.77 23.83
CA LEU A 106 0.14 18.17 23.51
C LEU A 106 1.37 18.36 22.60
N GLY A 107 1.57 19.58 22.13
CA GLY A 107 2.68 20.01 21.29
C GLY A 107 2.34 20.07 19.80
N THR A 108 3.34 20.34 18.99
CA THR A 108 3.19 20.51 17.53
C THR A 108 3.05 19.16 16.83
N SER A 109 2.00 19.01 16.01
CA SER A 109 1.82 17.83 15.18
C SER A 109 2.71 17.87 13.96
N GLU A 110 3.51 16.84 13.79
CA GLU A 110 4.31 16.63 12.58
C GLU A 110 4.21 15.17 12.11
N PRO A 111 3.09 14.80 11.49
CA PRO A 111 2.89 13.44 11.02
C PRO A 111 4.01 12.96 10.10
N SER A 112 4.41 11.71 10.29
CA SER A 112 5.49 11.07 9.53
C SER A 112 6.88 11.70 9.71
N SER A 113 7.10 12.49 10.76
CA SER A 113 8.40 13.10 11.03
C SER A 113 9.40 12.13 11.67
N HIS A 114 10.66 12.54 11.70
CA HIS A 114 11.68 11.87 12.49
C HIS A 114 11.36 11.95 13.99
N GLN A 115 10.83 13.10 14.46
CA GLN A 115 10.44 13.27 15.88
C GLN A 115 9.34 12.27 16.27
N GLU A 116 8.34 12.05 15.44
CA GLU A 116 7.31 11.03 15.71
C GLU A 116 7.94 9.62 15.86
N ALA A 117 8.96 9.30 15.08
CA ALA A 117 9.67 8.02 15.24
C ALA A 117 10.47 7.95 16.54
N VAL A 118 11.08 9.05 16.98
CA VAL A 118 11.79 9.16 18.27
C VAL A 118 10.81 9.03 19.43
N ASP A 119 9.68 9.72 19.39
CA ASP A 119 8.62 9.63 20.41
C ASP A 119 8.07 8.19 20.50
N THR A 120 7.91 7.52 19.35
CA THR A 120 7.47 6.12 19.30
C THR A 120 8.53 5.17 19.88
N TYR A 121 9.81 5.43 19.62
CA TYR A 121 10.91 4.68 20.26
C TYR A 121 10.81 4.76 21.78
N ASP A 122 10.65 5.98 22.33
CA ASP A 122 10.52 6.19 23.77
C ASP A 122 9.30 5.48 24.35
N ALA A 123 8.17 5.51 23.64
CA ALA A 123 6.96 4.79 24.03
C ALA A 123 7.17 3.26 24.05
N ILE A 124 7.86 2.69 23.07
CA ILE A 124 8.19 1.26 23.02
C ILE A 124 9.01 0.88 24.25
N GLU A 125 10.09 1.62 24.55
CA GLU A 125 10.98 1.32 25.68
C GLU A 125 10.32 1.60 27.04
N HIS A 126 9.42 2.59 27.12
CA HIS A 126 8.62 2.87 28.31
C HIS A 126 7.70 1.68 28.64
N PHE A 127 6.92 1.20 27.67
CA PHE A 127 5.98 0.11 27.92
C PHE A 127 6.65 -1.25 28.06
N ALA A 128 7.76 -1.49 27.41
CA ALA A 128 8.55 -2.71 27.59
C ALA A 128 9.02 -2.92 29.04
N LYS A 129 9.25 -1.84 29.80
CA LYS A 129 9.71 -1.87 31.19
C LYS A 129 8.58 -2.01 32.23
N GLN A 130 7.31 -2.00 31.81
CA GLN A 130 6.20 -2.12 32.74
C GLN A 130 6.18 -3.50 33.42
N SER A 131 5.74 -3.56 34.68
CA SER A 131 5.77 -4.78 35.49
C SER A 131 4.98 -5.94 34.89
N TRP A 132 3.96 -5.65 34.10
CA TRP A 132 3.11 -6.62 33.38
C TRP A 132 3.66 -7.01 31.99
N SER A 133 4.71 -6.34 31.51
CA SER A 133 5.31 -6.60 30.21
C SER A 133 6.39 -7.69 30.28
N ASN A 134 6.47 -8.54 29.23
CA ASN A 134 7.58 -9.48 29.08
C ASN A 134 8.82 -8.86 28.40
N GLY A 135 8.78 -7.56 28.09
CA GLY A 135 9.86 -6.81 27.42
C GLY A 135 9.84 -6.89 25.89
N ASN A 136 8.99 -7.71 25.28
CA ASN A 136 8.90 -7.85 23.83
C ASN A 136 7.75 -7.02 23.25
N VAL A 137 8.08 -6.16 22.29
CA VAL A 137 7.11 -5.30 21.61
C VAL A 137 7.06 -5.65 20.14
N GLY A 138 5.86 -5.75 19.58
CA GLY A 138 5.59 -5.81 18.15
C GLY A 138 4.74 -4.62 17.72
N CYS A 139 4.76 -4.30 16.43
CA CYS A 139 3.89 -3.28 15.85
C CYS A 139 2.97 -3.91 14.81
N LEU A 140 1.66 -3.61 14.92
CA LEU A 140 0.62 -4.12 14.02
C LEU A 140 -0.49 -3.09 13.84
N GLY A 141 -0.81 -2.74 12.62
CA GLY A 141 -1.89 -1.81 12.28
C GLY A 141 -1.93 -1.56 10.78
N ILE A 142 -2.98 -0.90 10.32
CA ILE A 142 -3.22 -0.62 8.91
C ILE A 142 -2.76 0.81 8.59
N SER A 143 -2.37 1.08 7.34
CA SER A 143 -2.22 2.43 6.78
C SER A 143 -1.23 3.30 7.56
N TYR A 144 -1.69 4.35 8.21
CA TYR A 144 -0.81 5.19 9.03
C TYR A 144 -0.17 4.36 10.16
N HIS A 145 -0.95 3.48 10.78
CA HIS A 145 -0.48 2.55 11.82
C HIS A 145 0.43 1.43 11.28
N ALA A 146 0.62 1.37 9.97
CA ALA A 146 1.68 0.60 9.30
C ALA A 146 2.89 1.48 8.97
N ASN A 147 2.65 2.72 8.52
CA ASN A 147 3.72 3.61 8.06
C ASN A 147 4.73 3.97 9.16
N PHE A 148 4.27 4.21 10.39
CA PHE A 148 5.18 4.53 11.49
C PHE A 148 6.14 3.39 11.79
N GLN A 149 5.74 2.15 11.53
CA GLN A 149 6.55 0.95 11.81
C GLN A 149 7.88 0.97 11.06
N TRP A 150 7.86 1.42 9.80
CA TRP A 150 9.07 1.59 9.01
C TRP A 150 10.02 2.60 9.65
N ARG A 151 9.47 3.75 10.09
CA ARG A 151 10.27 4.85 10.63
C ARG A 151 10.84 4.52 12.01
N VAL A 152 10.07 3.93 12.90
CA VAL A 152 10.61 3.53 14.20
C VAL A 152 11.61 2.38 14.08
N ALA A 153 11.42 1.46 13.12
CA ALA A 153 12.39 0.40 12.83
C ALA A 153 13.74 0.94 12.33
N ASN A 154 13.77 2.13 11.70
CA ASN A 154 15.03 2.81 11.36
C ASN A 154 15.89 3.10 12.60
N LEU A 155 15.26 3.31 13.76
CA LEU A 155 15.92 3.66 15.03
C LEU A 155 16.30 2.44 15.86
N GLN A 156 15.83 1.25 15.49
CA GLN A 156 16.17 -0.05 16.10
C GLN A 156 15.96 -0.08 17.63
N PRO A 157 14.73 0.20 18.16
CA PRO A 157 14.49 0.07 19.59
C PRO A 157 14.81 -1.36 20.06
N PRO A 158 15.57 -1.54 21.17
CA PRO A 158 15.96 -2.86 21.65
C PRO A 158 14.79 -3.79 21.96
N SER A 159 13.67 -3.23 22.41
CA SER A 159 12.48 -3.98 22.77
C SER A 159 11.58 -4.31 21.57
N LEU A 160 11.80 -3.71 20.38
CA LEU A 160 11.05 -4.00 19.17
C LEU A 160 11.52 -5.30 18.54
N LYS A 161 10.70 -6.35 18.57
CA LYS A 161 11.05 -7.71 18.14
C LYS A 161 10.46 -8.12 16.78
N ALA A 162 9.35 -7.51 16.36
CA ALA A 162 8.73 -7.79 15.07
C ALA A 162 7.83 -6.65 14.62
N ILE A 163 7.73 -6.45 13.30
CA ILE A 163 6.78 -5.52 12.69
C ILE A 163 5.93 -6.22 11.64
N MET A 164 4.68 -5.77 11.50
CA MET A 164 3.77 -6.20 10.44
C MET A 164 3.04 -4.99 9.86
N PRO A 165 3.70 -4.22 8.99
CA PRO A 165 3.08 -3.08 8.33
C PRO A 165 2.04 -3.56 7.31
N TRP A 166 0.75 -3.38 7.68
CA TRP A 166 -0.38 -3.76 6.85
C TRP A 166 -0.85 -2.59 5.99
N GLU A 167 -0.70 -2.66 4.68
CA GLU A 167 -0.97 -1.55 3.75
C GLU A 167 -0.23 -0.27 4.18
N GLY A 168 1.10 -0.34 4.23
CA GLY A 168 1.94 0.75 4.71
C GLY A 168 2.86 1.33 3.63
N ARG A 169 2.63 2.60 3.24
CA ARG A 169 3.62 3.34 2.45
C ARG A 169 4.94 3.43 3.21
N ALA A 170 6.04 3.48 2.50
CA ALA A 170 7.37 3.50 3.11
C ALA A 170 8.25 4.67 2.62
N ASP A 171 8.08 5.10 1.38
CA ASP A 171 8.71 6.28 0.80
C ASP A 171 7.67 7.42 0.72
N GLN A 172 7.82 8.42 1.59
CA GLN A 172 6.82 9.48 1.71
C GLN A 172 6.71 10.33 0.44
N TYR A 173 7.81 10.48 -0.31
CA TYR A 173 7.82 11.19 -1.60
C TYR A 173 7.10 10.37 -2.67
N ARG A 174 7.62 9.16 -2.97
CA ARG A 174 7.18 8.36 -4.13
C ARG A 174 5.86 7.64 -3.93
N ASP A 175 5.55 7.23 -2.70
CA ASP A 175 4.35 6.44 -2.42
C ASP A 175 3.11 7.29 -2.16
N GLN A 176 3.27 8.58 -1.79
CA GLN A 176 2.14 9.41 -1.39
C GLN A 176 2.14 10.81 -2.00
N ALA A 177 3.27 11.55 -1.91
CA ALA A 177 3.24 12.98 -2.18
C ALA A 177 3.42 13.32 -3.66
N TYR A 178 4.35 12.62 -4.33
CA TYR A 178 4.77 12.92 -5.71
C TYR A 178 4.96 11.66 -6.53
N HIS A 179 3.88 11.13 -7.09
CA HIS A 179 3.97 9.96 -7.96
C HIS A 179 4.67 10.33 -9.27
N GLY A 180 5.83 9.74 -9.53
CA GLY A 180 6.63 10.08 -10.70
C GLY A 180 6.98 11.58 -10.80
N GLY A 181 7.03 12.29 -9.68
CA GLY A 181 7.28 13.74 -9.63
C GLY A 181 6.01 14.61 -9.80
N ILE A 182 4.82 14.03 -9.87
CA ILE A 182 3.52 14.73 -10.01
C ILE A 182 2.83 14.78 -8.65
N PHE A 183 2.42 15.97 -8.20
CA PHE A 183 1.81 16.16 -6.88
C PHE A 183 0.46 15.46 -6.75
N ALA A 184 0.34 14.55 -5.79
CA ALA A 184 -0.86 13.76 -5.52
C ALA A 184 -1.86 14.53 -4.65
N SER A 185 -2.47 15.57 -5.19
CA SER A 185 -3.31 16.52 -4.46
C SER A 185 -4.59 15.91 -3.89
N GLY A 186 -5.22 14.99 -4.59
CA GLY A 186 -6.52 14.46 -4.21
C GLY A 186 -6.51 13.80 -2.83
N PHE A 187 -5.61 12.86 -2.60
CA PHE A 187 -5.48 12.19 -1.31
C PHE A 187 -4.93 13.12 -0.22
N LEU A 188 -3.86 13.87 -0.52
CA LEU A 188 -3.18 14.69 0.48
C LEU A 188 -4.08 15.76 1.08
N VAL A 189 -4.85 16.46 0.24
CA VAL A 189 -5.78 17.49 0.68
C VAL A 189 -6.90 16.90 1.53
N SER A 190 -7.55 15.83 1.04
CA SER A 190 -8.63 15.18 1.77
C SER A 190 -8.15 14.56 3.09
N TRP A 191 -7.01 13.89 3.08
CA TRP A 191 -6.45 13.29 4.29
C TRP A 191 -6.08 14.33 5.34
N TRP A 192 -5.39 15.41 4.92
CA TRP A 192 -4.98 16.45 5.86
C TRP A 192 -6.17 17.13 6.52
N TYR A 193 -7.11 17.66 5.74
CA TYR A 193 -8.22 18.43 6.31
C TYR A 193 -9.33 17.59 6.93
N MET A 194 -9.62 16.42 6.38
CA MET A 194 -10.77 15.62 6.83
C MET A 194 -10.40 14.50 7.82
N GLN A 195 -9.16 14.07 7.86
CA GLN A 195 -8.73 13.00 8.77
C GLN A 195 -7.69 13.46 9.79
N ALA A 196 -6.57 14.07 9.36
CA ALA A 196 -5.50 14.42 10.30
C ALA A 196 -5.84 15.66 11.11
N ALA A 197 -6.08 16.81 10.46
CA ALA A 197 -6.31 18.07 11.15
C ALA A 197 -7.52 18.04 12.10
N HIS A 198 -8.57 17.30 11.76
CA HIS A 198 -9.72 17.13 12.64
C HIS A 198 -9.36 16.53 14.01
N HIS A 199 -8.36 15.66 14.07
CA HIS A 199 -7.92 15.01 15.30
C HIS A 199 -6.84 15.78 16.07
N LEU A 200 -6.37 16.90 15.53
CA LEU A 200 -5.41 17.78 16.19
C LEU A 200 -6.06 18.80 17.12
N LEU A 201 -7.38 18.92 17.08
CA LEU A 201 -8.12 19.89 17.88
C LEU A 201 -8.04 19.65 19.40
N GLY A 202 -7.59 18.46 19.82
CA GLY A 202 -7.53 18.08 21.23
C GLY A 202 -8.88 17.58 21.74
N ALA A 203 -9.00 17.50 23.08
CA ALA A 203 -10.26 17.17 23.75
C ALA A 203 -11.16 18.40 23.82
N PRO A 204 -12.49 18.23 23.96
CA PRO A 204 -13.40 19.34 24.22
C PRO A 204 -12.90 20.15 25.45
N ASN A 205 -12.81 21.47 25.27
CA ASN A 205 -12.29 22.43 26.26
C ASN A 205 -10.80 22.34 26.60
N GLU A 206 -10.04 21.47 25.91
CA GLU A 206 -8.59 21.32 26.06
C GLU A 206 -7.93 21.45 24.68
N TYR A 207 -8.16 22.56 24.00
CA TYR A 207 -7.65 22.78 22.65
C TYR A 207 -6.12 22.90 22.65
N ASN A 208 -5.51 22.28 21.63
CA ASN A 208 -4.07 22.37 21.40
C ASN A 208 -3.78 23.17 20.12
N PRO A 209 -3.75 24.52 20.20
CA PRO A 209 -3.49 25.36 19.02
C PRO A 209 -2.09 25.15 18.45
N GLU A 210 -1.11 24.73 19.25
CA GLU A 210 0.26 24.46 18.80
C GLU A 210 0.34 23.30 17.80
N ALA A 211 -0.64 22.40 17.81
CA ALA A 211 -0.69 21.30 16.87
C ALA A 211 -0.68 21.76 15.41
N PHE A 212 -1.19 22.97 15.13
CA PHE A 212 -1.29 23.55 13.80
C PHE A 212 -0.08 24.40 13.40
N ASN A 213 0.94 24.55 14.25
CA ASN A 213 2.14 25.33 13.92
C ASN A 213 2.89 24.75 12.71
N ASN A 214 2.66 23.47 12.39
CA ASN A 214 3.24 22.79 11.23
C ASN A 214 2.16 22.37 10.23
N ASN A 215 2.00 23.12 9.15
CA ASN A 215 1.10 22.75 8.06
C ASN A 215 1.78 21.75 7.12
N GLN A 216 1.47 20.47 7.28
CA GLN A 216 2.08 19.38 6.51
C GLN A 216 1.84 19.54 4.99
N LEU A 217 0.63 19.90 4.57
CA LEU A 217 0.31 20.07 3.15
C LEU A 217 1.16 21.16 2.51
N TRP A 218 1.29 22.29 3.20
CA TRP A 218 2.13 23.41 2.76
C TRP A 218 3.61 23.02 2.65
N ASN A 219 4.10 22.28 3.63
CA ASN A 219 5.48 21.79 3.62
C ASN A 219 5.74 20.79 2.50
N TYR A 220 4.75 19.96 2.15
CA TYR A 220 4.86 19.05 1.02
C TYR A 220 4.96 19.81 -0.30
N MET A 221 4.13 20.84 -0.50
CA MET A 221 4.16 21.65 -1.73
C MET A 221 5.47 22.43 -1.91
N ARG A 222 6.13 22.82 -0.80
CA ARG A 222 7.43 23.52 -0.84
C ARG A 222 8.61 22.59 -1.12
N ASN A 223 8.47 21.30 -0.87
CA ASN A 223 9.52 20.30 -1.05
C ASN A 223 9.19 19.40 -2.24
N ASP A 224 9.12 19.95 -3.42
CA ASP A 224 8.69 19.28 -4.63
C ASP A 224 9.75 18.39 -5.30
N LEU A 225 10.98 18.39 -4.79
CA LEU A 225 12.06 17.48 -5.14
C LEU A 225 12.41 16.58 -3.97
N ASP A 226 12.86 15.35 -4.26
CA ASP A 226 13.36 14.43 -3.25
C ASP A 226 14.62 15.00 -2.58
N SER A 227 14.52 15.23 -1.28
CA SER A 227 15.53 15.90 -0.46
C SER A 227 15.68 15.20 0.89
N GLU A 228 16.52 15.75 1.78
CA GLU A 228 16.64 15.26 3.15
C GLU A 228 15.32 15.33 3.91
N TYR A 229 14.47 16.32 3.62
CA TYR A 229 13.13 16.43 4.19
C TYR A 229 12.32 15.13 4.03
N TRP A 230 12.36 14.54 2.83
CA TRP A 230 11.64 13.29 2.54
C TRP A 230 12.34 12.05 3.08
N ARG A 231 13.68 12.04 3.07
CA ARG A 231 14.48 10.93 3.61
C ARG A 231 14.24 10.73 5.10
N LEU A 232 14.08 11.81 5.85
CA LEU A 232 13.76 11.77 7.29
C LEU A 232 12.33 11.26 7.56
N LYS A 233 11.44 11.32 6.57
CA LYS A 233 10.05 10.87 6.65
C LYS A 233 9.81 9.48 6.07
N SER A 234 10.85 8.83 5.55
CA SER A 234 10.78 7.58 4.81
C SER A 234 11.54 6.44 5.47
N ALA A 235 11.29 5.23 5.02
CA ALA A 235 12.05 4.05 5.42
C ALA A 235 13.52 4.15 4.99
N ARG A 236 14.40 3.73 5.87
CA ARG A 236 15.82 3.53 5.59
C ARG A 236 16.12 2.03 5.61
N TRP A 237 16.11 1.45 4.44
CA TRP A 237 16.13 0.00 4.27
C TRP A 237 17.34 -0.67 4.92
N ASP A 238 18.50 -0.02 4.90
CA ASP A 238 19.75 -0.46 5.55
C ASP A 238 19.65 -0.54 7.07
N LYS A 239 18.71 0.16 7.68
CA LYS A 239 18.48 0.21 9.13
C LYS A 239 17.41 -0.76 9.61
N ILE A 240 16.51 -1.19 8.74
CA ILE A 240 15.40 -2.07 9.11
C ILE A 240 15.90 -3.52 9.19
N LYS A 241 16.30 -3.95 10.39
CA LYS A 241 16.84 -5.28 10.68
C LYS A 241 15.86 -6.18 11.46
N VAL A 242 14.83 -5.58 12.05
CA VAL A 242 13.78 -6.29 12.80
C VAL A 242 13.04 -7.27 11.88
N PRO A 243 12.60 -8.44 12.36
CA PRO A 243 11.72 -9.34 11.62
C PRO A 243 10.51 -8.62 11.02
N LEU A 244 10.26 -8.84 9.74
CA LEU A 244 9.33 -8.08 8.92
C LEU A 244 8.33 -8.96 8.19
N TYR A 245 7.03 -8.76 8.42
CA TYR A 245 5.97 -9.31 7.58
C TYR A 245 5.21 -8.17 6.89
N SER A 246 5.61 -7.84 5.68
CA SER A 246 4.99 -6.79 4.88
C SER A 246 3.70 -7.28 4.25
N VAL A 247 2.60 -6.54 4.41
CA VAL A 247 1.29 -6.93 3.87
C VAL A 247 0.73 -5.81 3.00
N GLY A 248 0.53 -6.08 1.71
CA GLY A 248 0.03 -5.12 0.73
C GLY A 248 -1.33 -5.51 0.16
N ASN A 249 -1.96 -4.57 -0.54
CA ASN A 249 -3.23 -4.73 -1.23
C ASN A 249 -3.06 -4.36 -2.70
N TRP A 250 -3.47 -5.26 -3.63
CA TRP A 250 -3.36 -5.01 -5.07
C TRP A 250 -4.13 -3.77 -5.53
N GLY A 251 -5.18 -3.36 -4.81
CA GLY A 251 -5.91 -2.12 -5.07
C GLY A 251 -5.23 -0.85 -4.53
N GLY A 252 -4.13 -0.99 -3.80
CA GLY A 252 -3.43 0.10 -3.11
C GLY A 252 -2.52 0.96 -4.01
N HIS A 253 -2.91 1.16 -5.28
CA HIS A 253 -2.15 1.98 -6.21
C HIS A 253 -2.05 3.44 -5.73
N GLY A 254 -0.85 3.99 -5.71
CA GLY A 254 -0.62 5.39 -5.41
C GLY A 254 -0.65 5.74 -3.91
N LEU A 255 -0.62 4.73 -3.02
CA LEU A 255 -0.43 4.97 -1.58
C LEU A 255 0.41 3.89 -0.89
N HIS A 256 -0.04 2.63 -0.85
CA HIS A 256 0.53 1.64 0.07
C HIS A 256 1.34 0.54 -0.60
N LEU A 257 0.83 0.00 -1.71
CA LEU A 257 1.34 -1.23 -2.30
C LEU A 257 2.83 -1.18 -2.65
N ARG A 258 3.29 -0.04 -3.21
CA ARG A 258 4.70 0.14 -3.55
C ARG A 258 5.59 0.04 -2.30
N GLY A 259 5.22 0.72 -1.22
CA GLY A 259 5.97 0.67 0.05
C GLY A 259 6.06 -0.74 0.61
N ASN A 260 5.00 -1.55 0.51
CA ASN A 260 5.01 -2.94 0.99
C ASN A 260 5.92 -3.85 0.15
N THR A 261 5.89 -3.72 -1.18
CA THR A 261 6.78 -4.52 -2.06
C THR A 261 8.24 -4.11 -1.91
N GLU A 262 8.52 -2.80 -1.84
CA GLU A 262 9.87 -2.27 -1.61
C GLU A 262 10.42 -2.68 -0.23
N GLY A 263 9.57 -2.67 0.80
CA GLY A 263 9.95 -3.10 2.14
C GLY A 263 10.42 -4.54 2.17
N TYR A 264 9.71 -5.44 1.51
CA TYR A 264 10.14 -6.83 1.38
C TYR A 264 11.45 -6.96 0.60
N LEU A 265 11.59 -6.25 -0.51
CA LEU A 265 12.77 -6.32 -1.37
C LEU A 265 14.02 -5.74 -0.70
N CYS A 266 13.89 -4.56 -0.10
CA CYS A 266 15.03 -3.71 0.20
C CYS A 266 15.45 -3.70 1.67
N ALA A 267 14.54 -4.05 2.63
CA ALA A 267 14.88 -4.06 4.05
C ALA A 267 16.03 -5.03 4.36
N ALA A 268 16.95 -4.61 5.24
CA ALA A 268 18.10 -5.40 5.67
C ALA A 268 17.76 -6.54 6.65
N SER A 269 16.48 -6.70 7.00
CA SER A 269 16.01 -7.81 7.83
C SER A 269 16.33 -9.16 7.18
N GLN A 270 16.85 -10.11 7.97
CA GLN A 270 17.09 -11.48 7.53
C GLN A 270 15.80 -12.32 7.52
N HIS A 271 14.78 -11.90 8.25
CA HIS A 271 13.51 -12.59 8.41
C HIS A 271 12.38 -11.76 7.81
N LYS A 272 12.09 -12.01 6.54
CA LYS A 272 11.11 -11.23 5.77
C LYS A 272 10.02 -12.13 5.20
N LYS A 273 8.77 -11.68 5.35
CA LYS A 273 7.63 -12.26 4.64
C LYS A 273 6.86 -11.18 3.90
N LEU A 274 6.24 -11.54 2.80
CA LEU A 274 5.36 -10.70 1.99
C LEU A 274 4.01 -11.39 1.82
N ARG A 275 2.94 -10.66 2.09
CA ARG A 275 1.58 -11.06 1.72
C ARG A 275 0.97 -9.94 0.88
N ILE A 276 0.31 -10.27 -0.22
CA ILE A 276 -0.48 -9.30 -0.98
C ILE A 276 -1.87 -9.86 -1.22
N HIS A 277 -2.88 -9.11 -0.78
CA HIS A 277 -4.29 -9.47 -0.84
C HIS A 277 -5.07 -8.51 -1.75
N THR A 278 -6.36 -8.79 -1.92
CA THR A 278 -7.37 -7.94 -2.56
C THR A 278 -8.48 -7.62 -1.56
N GLY A 279 -9.32 -6.68 -1.89
CA GLY A 279 -10.47 -6.30 -1.09
C GLY A 279 -10.34 -4.91 -0.49
N SER A 280 -11.25 -4.57 0.42
CA SER A 280 -11.23 -3.27 1.07
C SER A 280 -10.08 -3.13 2.06
N HIS A 281 -9.85 -1.91 2.48
CA HIS A 281 -8.79 -1.56 3.44
C HIS A 281 -8.92 -2.26 4.80
N TYR A 282 -10.13 -2.59 5.22
CA TYR A 282 -10.40 -3.12 6.58
C TYR A 282 -10.70 -4.61 6.61
N HIS A 283 -11.54 -5.12 5.70
CA HIS A 283 -12.04 -6.49 5.76
C HIS A 283 -10.93 -7.54 5.80
N PRO A 284 -9.90 -7.47 4.95
CA PRO A 284 -8.82 -8.46 4.96
C PRO A 284 -8.03 -8.48 6.28
N PHE A 285 -7.81 -7.32 6.93
CA PHE A 285 -7.10 -7.24 8.20
C PHE A 285 -7.86 -7.93 9.34
N HIS A 286 -9.19 -7.74 9.37
CA HIS A 286 -10.09 -8.27 10.38
C HIS A 286 -10.64 -9.67 10.05
N ALA A 287 -10.31 -10.22 8.88
CA ALA A 287 -10.70 -11.58 8.51
C ALA A 287 -10.02 -12.61 9.42
N GLN A 288 -10.74 -13.67 9.77
CA GLN A 288 -10.23 -14.71 10.68
C GLN A 288 -8.92 -15.32 10.20
N GLU A 289 -8.81 -15.57 8.90
CA GLU A 289 -7.61 -16.15 8.29
C GLU A 289 -6.40 -15.21 8.48
N ALA A 290 -6.59 -13.91 8.27
CA ALA A 290 -5.53 -12.92 8.45
C ALA A 290 -5.14 -12.73 9.92
N ARG A 291 -6.12 -12.70 10.84
CA ARG A 291 -5.84 -12.63 12.28
C ARG A 291 -5.06 -13.85 12.78
N ILE A 292 -5.30 -15.01 12.20
CA ILE A 292 -4.49 -16.22 12.49
C ILE A 292 -3.06 -16.05 11.98
N ASP A 293 -2.85 -15.53 10.76
CA ASP A 293 -1.51 -15.23 10.25
C ASP A 293 -0.77 -14.21 11.14
N GLN A 294 -1.48 -13.14 11.55
CA GLN A 294 -0.98 -12.13 12.49
C GLN A 294 -0.57 -12.78 13.83
N LEU A 295 -1.44 -13.60 14.41
CA LEU A 295 -1.18 -14.28 15.69
C LEU A 295 0.03 -15.20 15.59
N ARG A 296 0.12 -16.03 14.55
CA ARG A 296 1.24 -16.95 14.33
C ARG A 296 2.57 -16.20 14.22
N TRP A 297 2.58 -15.04 13.53
CA TRP A 297 3.76 -14.19 13.40
C TRP A 297 4.22 -13.66 14.76
N PHE A 298 3.30 -13.06 15.54
CA PHE A 298 3.66 -12.49 16.82
C PHE A 298 3.88 -13.52 17.93
N ASP A 299 3.19 -14.66 17.92
CA ASP A 299 3.49 -15.76 18.83
C ASP A 299 4.92 -16.29 18.63
N TYR A 300 5.37 -16.38 17.37
CA TYR A 300 6.74 -16.80 17.07
C TYR A 300 7.77 -15.81 17.62
N TRP A 301 7.62 -14.51 17.29
CA TRP A 301 8.65 -13.53 17.60
C TRP A 301 8.56 -12.93 19.01
N LEU A 302 7.39 -12.88 19.63
CA LEU A 302 7.19 -12.23 20.92
C LEU A 302 7.03 -13.20 22.08
N LYS A 303 6.67 -14.47 21.79
CA LYS A 303 6.46 -15.52 22.81
C LYS A 303 7.34 -16.75 22.62
N ASN A 304 8.16 -16.80 21.57
CA ASN A 304 9.00 -17.94 21.22
C ASN A 304 8.19 -19.25 21.02
N ILE A 305 6.96 -19.15 20.50
CA ILE A 305 6.12 -20.30 20.15
C ILE A 305 6.40 -20.68 18.70
N ASP A 306 6.89 -21.88 18.43
CA ASP A 306 7.02 -22.36 17.06
C ASP A 306 5.65 -22.63 16.44
N THR A 307 5.16 -21.65 15.70
CA THR A 307 3.87 -21.72 15.00
C THR A 307 3.99 -22.33 13.61
N GLY A 308 5.18 -22.70 13.19
CA GLY A 308 5.48 -23.18 11.84
C GLY A 308 5.45 -22.09 10.76
N ILE A 309 5.20 -20.81 11.12
CA ILE A 309 5.06 -19.72 10.12
C ILE A 309 6.37 -19.46 9.37
N MET A 310 7.52 -19.67 10.01
CA MET A 310 8.82 -19.47 9.39
C MET A 310 9.23 -20.61 8.45
N ASN A 311 8.54 -21.75 8.52
CA ASN A 311 8.75 -22.90 7.63
C ASN A 311 7.93 -22.77 6.33
N GLU A 312 6.99 -21.83 6.27
CA GLU A 312 6.22 -21.54 5.07
C GLU A 312 7.01 -20.69 4.09
N PRO A 313 6.79 -20.84 2.77
CA PRO A 313 7.39 -19.94 1.77
C PRO A 313 7.18 -18.47 2.15
N PRO A 314 8.16 -17.60 1.92
CA PRO A 314 8.14 -16.24 2.43
C PRO A 314 7.11 -15.32 1.76
N VAL A 315 6.59 -15.70 0.59
CA VAL A 315 5.66 -14.87 -0.19
C VAL A 315 4.31 -15.56 -0.34
N LYS A 316 3.22 -14.85 -0.04
CA LYS A 316 1.82 -15.29 -0.15
C LYS A 316 1.05 -14.30 -0.99
N LEU A 317 0.67 -14.68 -2.20
CA LEU A 317 0.00 -13.80 -3.16
C LEU A 317 -1.43 -14.26 -3.42
N GLU A 318 -2.35 -13.32 -3.41
CA GLU A 318 -3.68 -13.50 -3.97
C GLU A 318 -3.64 -13.20 -5.46
N ILE A 319 -4.04 -14.16 -6.30
CA ILE A 319 -4.04 -14.01 -7.76
C ILE A 319 -5.44 -13.59 -8.20
N ARG A 320 -5.57 -12.43 -8.85
CA ARG A 320 -6.86 -11.87 -9.29
C ARG A 320 -7.29 -12.43 -10.63
N THR A 321 -8.61 -12.41 -10.88
CA THR A 321 -9.20 -12.78 -12.18
C THR A 321 -10.05 -11.68 -12.80
N GLY A 322 -10.20 -10.56 -12.10
CA GLY A 322 -11.04 -9.43 -12.50
C GLY A 322 -12.51 -9.56 -12.13
N GLY A 323 -13.22 -8.44 -12.22
CA GLY A 323 -14.67 -8.36 -11.99
C GLY A 323 -15.10 -8.48 -10.53
N GLY A 324 -14.22 -8.22 -9.57
CA GLY A 324 -14.54 -8.32 -8.13
C GLY A 324 -14.95 -9.71 -7.66
N LYS A 325 -14.78 -10.72 -8.50
CA LYS A 325 -15.09 -12.13 -8.17
C LYS A 325 -14.04 -12.67 -7.20
N LYS A 326 -14.40 -13.78 -6.55
CA LYS A 326 -13.48 -14.46 -5.61
C LYS A 326 -12.09 -14.60 -6.23
N PRO A 327 -11.02 -14.43 -5.40
CA PRO A 327 -9.67 -14.57 -5.88
C PRO A 327 -9.48 -15.93 -6.54
N TYR A 328 -8.55 -15.97 -7.48
CA TYR A 328 -8.19 -17.20 -8.18
C TYR A 328 -7.67 -18.24 -7.20
N ALA A 329 -6.73 -17.88 -6.35
CA ALA A 329 -6.27 -18.59 -5.16
C ALA A 329 -5.24 -17.74 -4.43
N PHE A 330 -4.99 -18.03 -3.14
CA PHE A 330 -3.72 -17.67 -2.52
C PHE A 330 -2.66 -18.68 -3.00
N ARG A 331 -1.52 -18.17 -3.40
CA ARG A 331 -0.38 -18.97 -3.82
C ARG A 331 0.86 -18.59 -3.01
N HIS A 332 1.55 -19.61 -2.51
CA HIS A 332 2.83 -19.45 -1.84
C HIS A 332 3.97 -19.50 -2.86
N GLU A 333 4.93 -18.58 -2.71
CA GLU A 333 6.10 -18.42 -3.57
C GLU A 333 7.36 -18.25 -2.72
N ASN A 334 8.50 -18.65 -3.27
CA ASN A 334 9.77 -18.61 -2.54
C ASN A 334 10.44 -17.22 -2.57
N GLU A 335 9.97 -16.31 -3.45
CA GLU A 335 10.61 -15.03 -3.71
C GLU A 335 9.67 -14.04 -4.40
N TRP A 336 10.09 -12.78 -4.41
CA TRP A 336 9.47 -11.71 -5.17
C TRP A 336 10.55 -10.78 -5.75
N PRO A 337 10.52 -10.38 -7.07
CA PRO A 337 9.68 -10.98 -8.11
C PRO A 337 9.99 -12.46 -8.32
N LEU A 338 9.08 -13.20 -8.97
CA LEU A 338 9.24 -14.64 -9.15
C LEU A 338 10.38 -14.96 -10.12
N ALA A 339 11.29 -15.88 -9.79
CA ALA A 339 12.44 -16.24 -10.64
C ALA A 339 12.01 -16.78 -12.01
N ARG A 340 10.84 -17.45 -12.09
CA ARG A 340 10.29 -17.97 -13.35
C ARG A 340 9.62 -16.91 -14.22
N THR A 341 9.66 -15.62 -13.83
CA THR A 341 9.06 -14.53 -14.60
C THR A 341 9.69 -14.43 -15.98
N GLN A 342 8.86 -14.47 -16.99
CA GLN A 342 9.23 -14.19 -18.39
C GLN A 342 8.98 -12.72 -18.67
N TRP A 343 10.01 -11.89 -18.61
CA TRP A 343 9.96 -10.45 -18.89
C TRP A 343 9.68 -10.21 -20.37
N THR A 344 8.39 -10.05 -20.72
CA THR A 344 7.94 -10.00 -22.11
C THR A 344 7.66 -8.56 -22.53
N LYS A 345 8.35 -8.09 -23.57
CA LYS A 345 8.11 -6.77 -24.16
C LYS A 345 6.91 -6.81 -25.09
N TYR A 346 5.98 -5.89 -24.88
CA TYR A 346 4.89 -5.60 -25.80
C TYR A 346 5.13 -4.21 -26.38
N TYR A 347 5.48 -4.16 -27.66
CA TYR A 347 5.77 -2.92 -28.39
C TYR A 347 4.49 -2.20 -28.74
N LEU A 348 4.54 -0.86 -28.67
CA LEU A 348 3.46 0.01 -29.08
C LEU A 348 3.51 0.22 -30.59
N GLU A 349 2.43 -0.06 -31.28
CA GLU A 349 2.26 0.14 -32.72
C GLU A 349 0.98 0.93 -32.99
N PRO A 350 1.02 2.07 -33.71
CA PRO A 350 -0.20 2.76 -34.09
C PRO A 350 -0.98 1.92 -35.11
N LYS A 351 -2.28 1.83 -34.94
CA LYS A 351 -3.18 1.32 -35.95
C LYS A 351 -3.61 2.49 -36.87
N VAL A 352 -3.75 2.24 -38.14
CA VAL A 352 -4.44 3.20 -39.02
C VAL A 352 -5.89 3.27 -38.54
N ALA A 353 -6.22 4.32 -37.81
CA ALA A 353 -7.56 4.51 -37.27
C ALA A 353 -8.55 4.71 -38.40
N LYS A 354 -9.61 3.91 -38.46
CA LYS A 354 -10.83 4.31 -39.16
C LYS A 354 -11.46 5.42 -38.33
N PRO A 355 -11.66 6.63 -38.84
CA PRO A 355 -12.25 7.74 -38.05
C PRO A 355 -13.64 7.33 -37.57
N GLY A 356 -13.93 7.52 -36.31
CA GLY A 356 -15.31 7.76 -35.91
C GLY A 356 -15.99 6.84 -34.91
N THR A 357 -15.37 5.86 -34.23
CA THR A 357 -16.15 4.99 -33.33
C THR A 357 -15.83 5.13 -31.82
N GLY A 358 -14.85 5.90 -31.45
CA GLY A 358 -14.59 6.20 -30.03
C GLY A 358 -14.41 5.00 -29.06
N LYS A 359 -14.63 3.76 -29.53
CA LYS A 359 -14.57 2.53 -28.72
C LYS A 359 -13.34 1.66 -28.97
N THR A 360 -12.55 1.96 -29.99
CA THR A 360 -11.37 1.16 -30.38
C THR A 360 -10.09 1.87 -29.98
N ALA A 361 -9.11 1.08 -29.52
CA ALA A 361 -7.77 1.58 -29.23
C ALA A 361 -7.11 2.10 -30.53
N GLU A 362 -6.39 3.20 -30.44
CA GLU A 362 -5.66 3.81 -31.55
C GLU A 362 -4.41 3.02 -31.94
N GLY A 363 -4.00 2.06 -31.12
CA GLY A 363 -2.82 1.26 -31.33
C GLY A 363 -2.93 -0.19 -30.92
N ALA A 364 -1.91 -0.96 -31.27
CA ALA A 364 -1.73 -2.35 -30.86
C ALA A 364 -0.56 -2.49 -29.88
N LEU A 365 -0.66 -3.49 -29.02
CA LEU A 365 0.44 -4.04 -28.23
C LEU A 365 0.85 -5.37 -28.87
N SER A 366 2.09 -5.46 -29.36
CA SER A 366 2.62 -6.63 -30.07
C SER A 366 3.93 -7.09 -29.48
N THR A 367 4.16 -8.39 -29.43
CA THR A 367 5.48 -8.93 -29.03
C THR A 367 6.53 -8.81 -30.13
N THR A 368 6.13 -8.40 -31.34
CA THR A 368 7.05 -8.14 -32.45
C THR A 368 7.45 -6.67 -32.49
N PRO A 369 8.74 -6.34 -32.57
CA PRO A 369 9.18 -4.94 -32.70
C PRO A 369 8.61 -4.27 -33.97
N PRO A 370 8.33 -2.95 -33.92
CA PRO A 370 7.82 -2.21 -35.07
C PRO A 370 8.84 -2.20 -36.22
N LYS A 371 8.36 -2.45 -37.43
CA LYS A 371 9.19 -2.47 -38.65
C LYS A 371 9.45 -1.07 -39.21
N LYS A 372 8.53 -0.13 -39.00
CA LYS A 372 8.55 1.24 -39.50
C LYS A 372 8.48 2.23 -38.36
N ALA A 373 9.14 3.37 -38.51
CA ALA A 373 8.99 4.48 -37.61
C ALA A 373 7.56 5.05 -37.68
N ALA A 374 6.99 5.36 -36.53
CA ALA A 374 5.68 5.94 -36.39
C ALA A 374 5.62 6.90 -35.20
N LYS A 375 4.61 7.74 -35.16
CA LYS A 375 4.31 8.62 -34.02
C LYS A 375 2.80 8.80 -33.86
N ILE A 376 2.40 9.01 -32.63
CA ILE A 376 1.03 9.43 -32.29
C ILE A 376 1.14 10.70 -31.47
N THR A 377 0.36 11.71 -31.83
CA THR A 377 0.27 12.97 -31.11
C THR A 377 -1.13 13.11 -30.53
N TYR A 378 -1.21 13.55 -29.28
CA TYR A 378 -2.46 13.90 -28.60
C TYR A 378 -2.33 15.26 -27.94
N GLU A 379 -3.45 15.95 -27.83
CA GLU A 379 -3.52 17.21 -27.10
C GLU A 379 -3.57 16.94 -25.59
N ALA A 380 -2.67 17.54 -24.86
CA ALA A 380 -2.72 17.55 -23.41
C ALA A 380 -3.75 18.61 -22.99
N SER A 381 -5.01 18.22 -23.01
CA SER A 381 -6.09 19.03 -22.40
C SER A 381 -6.42 18.42 -21.05
N PRO A 382 -5.91 18.97 -19.95
CA PRO A 382 -6.39 18.66 -18.61
C PRO A 382 -7.84 19.16 -18.43
N GLY A 383 -8.38 19.79 -19.43
CA GLY A 383 -9.65 20.51 -19.50
C GLY A 383 -10.79 19.84 -18.78
N GLY A 384 -11.28 20.58 -17.81
CA GLY A 384 -12.33 20.22 -16.90
C GLY A 384 -11.76 19.63 -15.62
N ARG A 385 -11.75 20.41 -14.59
CA ARG A 385 -11.25 20.09 -13.23
C ARG A 385 -11.79 18.78 -12.63
N HIS A 386 -12.76 18.12 -13.28
CA HIS A 386 -13.42 16.89 -12.81
C HIS A 386 -14.03 16.04 -13.93
N ASN A 387 -13.59 16.15 -15.18
CA ASN A 387 -14.17 15.33 -16.23
C ASN A 387 -13.66 13.89 -16.19
N HIS A 388 -14.36 13.06 -15.46
CA HIS A 388 -14.16 11.61 -15.35
C HIS A 388 -14.48 10.84 -16.65
N GLY A 389 -14.73 11.48 -17.77
CA GLY A 389 -15.18 10.82 -19.01
C GLY A 389 -14.52 11.23 -20.31
N GLY A 390 -13.68 12.27 -20.31
CA GLY A 390 -13.04 12.73 -21.53
C GLY A 390 -11.78 11.93 -21.87
N ARG A 391 -11.75 11.28 -23.04
CA ARG A 391 -10.54 10.63 -23.58
C ARG A 391 -9.54 11.69 -24.03
N SER A 392 -8.68 12.16 -23.12
CA SER A 392 -7.45 12.83 -23.52
C SER A 392 -6.33 11.80 -23.41
N GLY A 393 -5.69 11.44 -24.53
CA GLY A 393 -4.64 10.45 -24.56
C GLY A 393 -4.85 9.41 -25.65
N VAL A 394 -4.05 8.37 -25.62
CA VAL A 394 -4.02 7.29 -26.62
C VAL A 394 -4.10 5.93 -25.94
N SER A 395 -4.74 4.96 -26.60
CA SER A 395 -4.92 3.60 -26.08
C SER A 395 -4.29 2.57 -27.01
N PHE A 396 -3.67 1.56 -26.42
CA PHE A 396 -3.10 0.42 -27.13
C PHE A 396 -3.65 -0.89 -26.55
N GLU A 397 -3.99 -1.84 -27.43
CA GLU A 397 -4.53 -3.14 -27.01
C GLU A 397 -3.74 -4.31 -27.57
N THR A 398 -3.62 -5.37 -26.78
CA THR A 398 -3.16 -6.67 -27.31
C THR A 398 -4.20 -7.28 -28.26
N ALA A 399 -3.76 -8.23 -29.07
CA ALA A 399 -4.70 -9.22 -29.64
C ALA A 399 -5.40 -9.98 -28.49
N PRO A 400 -6.56 -10.61 -28.73
CA PRO A 400 -7.18 -11.48 -27.73
C PRO A 400 -6.19 -12.54 -27.23
N MET A 401 -6.10 -12.74 -25.91
CA MET A 401 -5.22 -13.74 -25.33
C MET A 401 -5.58 -15.15 -25.84
N LYS A 402 -4.59 -15.88 -26.34
CA LYS A 402 -4.78 -17.25 -26.88
C LYS A 402 -5.06 -18.27 -25.77
N GLN A 403 -4.62 -17.99 -24.56
CA GLN A 403 -4.80 -18.78 -23.34
C GLN A 403 -4.90 -17.86 -22.14
N ASP A 404 -5.29 -18.39 -20.98
CA ASP A 404 -5.21 -17.66 -19.72
C ASP A 404 -3.76 -17.22 -19.48
N THR A 405 -3.56 -15.93 -19.29
CA THR A 405 -2.23 -15.33 -19.21
C THR A 405 -2.08 -14.61 -17.87
N GLU A 406 -1.21 -15.13 -17.03
CA GLU A 406 -0.91 -14.51 -15.74
C GLU A 406 0.16 -13.43 -15.87
N ILE A 407 -0.14 -12.25 -15.29
CA ILE A 407 0.77 -11.11 -15.17
C ILE A 407 0.95 -10.86 -13.67
N THR A 408 2.11 -11.22 -13.12
CA THR A 408 2.39 -11.09 -11.67
C THR A 408 3.79 -10.56 -11.46
N GLY A 409 3.90 -9.29 -11.02
CA GLY A 409 5.19 -8.64 -10.78
C GLY A 409 5.18 -7.15 -11.04
N PRO A 410 6.36 -6.50 -10.92
CA PRO A 410 6.58 -5.12 -11.31
C PRO A 410 6.55 -4.97 -12.84
N ILE A 411 6.16 -3.78 -13.29
CA ILE A 411 5.95 -3.45 -14.71
C ILE A 411 6.71 -2.17 -15.02
N VAL A 412 7.29 -2.08 -16.21
CA VAL A 412 7.92 -0.86 -16.72
C VAL A 412 7.40 -0.51 -18.11
N LEU A 413 7.04 0.76 -18.30
CA LEU A 413 6.66 1.30 -19.60
C LEU A 413 7.79 2.20 -20.11
N ASN A 414 8.42 1.81 -21.20
CA ASN A 414 9.48 2.56 -21.87
C ASN A 414 8.91 3.36 -23.03
N LEU A 415 9.06 4.66 -23.01
CA LEU A 415 8.54 5.59 -24.02
C LEU A 415 9.63 6.53 -24.54
N TRP A 416 9.50 6.91 -25.79
CA TRP A 416 10.20 8.05 -26.38
C TRP A 416 9.18 9.14 -26.65
N VAL A 417 9.34 10.29 -25.98
CA VAL A 417 8.32 11.34 -25.96
C VAL A 417 8.88 12.70 -26.36
N SER A 418 8.03 13.56 -26.88
CA SER A 418 8.30 14.99 -27.04
C SER A 418 7.04 15.80 -26.76
N SER A 419 7.20 17.07 -26.40
CA SER A 419 6.12 18.00 -26.18
C SER A 419 6.40 19.35 -26.85
N THR A 420 5.34 20.11 -27.11
CA THR A 420 5.45 21.51 -27.53
C THR A 420 5.75 22.45 -26.36
N THR A 421 5.68 21.95 -25.12
CA THR A 421 6.02 22.66 -23.88
C THR A 421 7.31 22.14 -23.25
N ARG A 422 7.72 22.76 -22.14
CA ARG A 422 8.97 22.42 -21.43
C ARG A 422 8.90 21.20 -20.57
N ASP A 423 7.72 20.60 -20.43
CA ASP A 423 7.48 19.40 -19.63
C ASP A 423 6.19 18.71 -20.07
N MET A 424 5.97 17.49 -19.63
CA MET A 424 4.71 16.75 -19.82
C MET A 424 4.51 15.71 -18.72
N ASP A 425 3.27 15.49 -18.37
CA ASP A 425 2.88 14.43 -17.44
C ASP A 425 2.41 13.20 -18.20
N ILE A 426 2.89 12.04 -17.78
CA ILE A 426 2.59 10.73 -18.36
C ILE A 426 1.83 9.92 -17.33
N PHE A 427 0.59 9.58 -17.65
CA PHE A 427 -0.28 8.71 -16.87
C PHE A 427 -0.49 7.42 -17.66
N ALA A 428 -0.05 6.31 -17.09
CA ALA A 428 -0.24 4.99 -17.67
C ALA A 428 -1.29 4.21 -16.87
N THR A 429 -2.30 3.65 -17.54
CA THR A 429 -3.35 2.84 -16.90
C THR A 429 -3.49 1.52 -17.63
N LEU A 430 -3.34 0.40 -16.92
CA LEU A 430 -3.60 -0.92 -17.47
C LEU A 430 -5.02 -1.38 -17.13
N ARG A 431 -5.70 -1.95 -18.12
CA ARG A 431 -7.09 -2.39 -18.03
C ARG A 431 -7.26 -3.79 -18.62
N ASN A 432 -8.16 -4.56 -18.04
CA ASN A 432 -8.60 -5.86 -18.56
C ASN A 432 -9.89 -5.66 -19.37
N ILE A 433 -9.88 -6.05 -20.63
CA ILE A 433 -11.01 -5.83 -21.57
C ILE A 433 -11.56 -7.17 -22.01
N ASP A 434 -12.87 -7.37 -21.90
CA ASP A 434 -13.54 -8.58 -22.33
C ASP A 434 -13.60 -8.73 -23.87
N ALA A 435 -14.08 -9.86 -24.36
CA ALA A 435 -14.22 -10.14 -25.78
C ALA A 435 -15.20 -9.18 -26.50
N LYS A 436 -16.10 -8.53 -25.72
CA LYS A 436 -17.09 -7.57 -26.27
C LYS A 436 -16.57 -6.11 -26.21
N GLY A 437 -15.38 -5.89 -25.68
CA GLY A 437 -14.76 -4.56 -25.55
C GLY A 437 -15.14 -3.80 -24.29
N ASN A 438 -15.75 -4.44 -23.28
CA ASN A 438 -16.07 -3.82 -22.01
C ASN A 438 -14.92 -3.99 -21.03
N ASP A 439 -14.79 -3.04 -20.10
CA ASP A 439 -13.89 -3.18 -18.96
C ASP A 439 -14.34 -4.32 -18.05
N ILE A 440 -13.37 -5.08 -17.58
CA ILE A 440 -13.49 -5.97 -16.44
C ILE A 440 -12.73 -5.30 -15.29
N PRO A 441 -13.46 -4.58 -14.42
CA PRO A 441 -12.79 -3.80 -13.37
C PRO A 441 -12.27 -4.69 -12.24
N GLU A 442 -11.33 -4.13 -11.49
CA GLU A 442 -10.85 -4.69 -10.24
C GLU A 442 -11.54 -4.03 -9.03
N VAL A 443 -11.31 -4.57 -7.84
CA VAL A 443 -11.71 -3.94 -6.58
C VAL A 443 -10.59 -3.02 -6.11
N GLY A 444 -10.93 -1.77 -5.87
CA GLY A 444 -10.03 -0.78 -5.32
C GLY A 444 -9.81 -0.95 -3.81
N GLN A 445 -8.83 -0.25 -3.27
CA GLN A 445 -8.43 -0.35 -1.86
C GLN A 445 -9.56 0.03 -0.88
N ARG A 446 -10.50 0.88 -1.27
CA ARG A 446 -11.66 1.24 -0.43
C ARG A 446 -12.89 0.39 -0.72
N GLY A 447 -12.75 -0.66 -1.54
CA GLY A 447 -13.86 -1.47 -1.99
C GLY A 447 -14.55 -0.92 -3.23
N GLU A 448 -13.98 0.09 -3.91
CA GLU A 448 -14.53 0.61 -5.16
C GLU A 448 -14.59 -0.50 -6.21
N PRO A 449 -15.77 -0.70 -6.86
CA PRO A 449 -15.96 -1.81 -7.78
C PRO A 449 -15.38 -1.58 -9.18
N THR A 450 -14.74 -0.43 -9.42
CA THR A 450 -14.35 0.03 -10.77
C THR A 450 -12.87 0.40 -10.89
N ALA A 451 -11.99 -0.23 -10.11
CA ALA A 451 -10.55 0.02 -10.21
C ALA A 451 -9.96 -0.60 -11.50
N CYS A 452 -8.87 -0.02 -11.99
CA CYS A 452 -8.08 -0.59 -13.09
C CYS A 452 -7.16 -1.72 -12.58
N VAL A 453 -6.49 -2.41 -13.49
CA VAL A 453 -5.51 -3.46 -13.17
C VAL A 453 -4.34 -2.87 -12.38
N THR A 454 -3.72 -1.81 -12.91
CA THR A 454 -2.65 -1.04 -12.25
C THR A 454 -2.39 0.28 -12.97
N LYS A 455 -1.55 1.13 -12.35
CA LYS A 455 -1.20 2.47 -12.83
C LYS A 455 0.29 2.76 -12.71
N GLY A 456 0.74 3.75 -13.47
CA GLY A 456 2.05 4.35 -13.35
C GLY A 456 2.03 5.82 -13.74
N TRP A 457 2.98 6.58 -13.22
CA TRP A 457 3.06 8.02 -13.39
C TRP A 457 4.49 8.47 -13.62
N LEU A 458 4.68 9.45 -14.49
CA LEU A 458 5.97 10.13 -14.61
C LEU A 458 5.79 11.53 -15.21
N ARG A 459 6.36 12.53 -14.57
CA ARG A 459 6.65 13.82 -15.18
C ARG A 459 7.94 13.72 -15.98
N ALA A 460 7.93 14.08 -17.25
CA ALA A 460 9.07 13.87 -18.15
C ALA A 460 10.36 14.55 -17.68
N SER A 461 10.24 15.70 -16.98
CA SER A 461 11.41 16.35 -16.37
C SER A 461 12.00 15.57 -15.19
N HIS A 462 11.28 14.61 -14.63
CA HIS A 462 11.73 13.74 -13.54
C HIS A 462 12.26 12.38 -14.04
N ARG A 463 12.58 12.25 -15.34
CA ARG A 463 13.04 11.00 -15.97
C ARG A 463 14.41 10.50 -15.53
N LYS A 464 15.19 11.32 -14.81
CA LYS A 464 16.50 10.92 -14.30
C LYS A 464 16.38 9.69 -13.40
N LEU A 465 17.13 8.64 -13.73
CA LEU A 465 17.20 7.43 -12.93
C LEU A 465 18.37 7.47 -11.94
N ASP A 466 18.14 6.89 -10.77
CA ASP A 466 19.20 6.42 -9.87
C ASP A 466 19.60 5.03 -10.36
N VAL A 467 20.75 4.92 -11.04
CA VAL A 467 21.18 3.68 -11.71
C VAL A 467 21.50 2.56 -10.72
N ASP A 468 21.97 2.89 -9.53
CA ASP A 468 22.35 1.91 -8.50
C ASP A 468 21.11 1.22 -7.91
N LYS A 469 20.02 1.97 -7.78
CA LYS A 469 18.74 1.47 -7.25
C LYS A 469 17.83 0.90 -8.33
N SER A 470 18.04 1.25 -9.58
CA SER A 470 17.24 0.78 -10.71
C SER A 470 17.49 -0.70 -11.02
N ARG A 471 16.47 -1.36 -11.56
CA ARG A 471 16.55 -2.71 -12.15
C ARG A 471 15.84 -2.67 -13.51
N PRO A 472 16.13 -3.54 -14.45
CA PRO A 472 15.51 -3.54 -15.78
C PRO A 472 13.98 -3.57 -15.77
N TYR A 473 13.40 -4.12 -14.72
CA TYR A 473 11.95 -4.24 -14.52
C TYR A 473 11.38 -3.25 -13.49
N ARG A 474 12.23 -2.39 -12.88
CA ARG A 474 11.86 -1.44 -11.82
C ARG A 474 12.77 -0.21 -11.90
N PRO A 475 12.42 0.79 -12.73
CA PRO A 475 13.15 2.05 -12.78
C PRO A 475 12.98 2.79 -11.45
N TYR A 476 14.07 3.31 -10.90
CA TYR A 476 14.06 4.13 -9.69
C TYR A 476 14.47 5.55 -10.05
N HIS A 477 13.51 6.47 -10.03
CA HIS A 477 13.76 7.88 -10.38
C HIS A 477 14.40 8.61 -9.21
N ALA A 478 15.43 9.41 -9.49
CA ALA A 478 16.15 10.17 -8.47
C ALA A 478 15.30 11.31 -7.88
N HIS A 479 14.49 11.96 -8.69
CA HIS A 479 13.63 13.10 -8.33
C HIS A 479 14.34 14.28 -7.65
N ASN A 480 15.67 14.34 -7.69
CA ASN A 480 16.47 15.35 -7.00
C ASN A 480 16.75 16.60 -7.86
N GLU A 481 16.35 16.56 -9.12
CA GLU A 481 16.47 17.66 -10.09
C GLU A 481 15.45 17.49 -11.22
N ARG A 482 15.23 18.56 -11.99
CA ARG A 482 14.35 18.55 -13.15
C ARG A 482 15.13 18.71 -14.44
N TRP A 483 14.96 17.75 -15.34
CA TRP A 483 15.49 17.79 -16.70
C TRP A 483 14.43 18.26 -17.67
N LEU A 484 14.18 19.58 -17.68
CA LEU A 484 13.17 20.19 -18.54
C LEU A 484 13.43 19.85 -20.02
N LEU A 485 12.37 19.70 -20.80
CA LEU A 485 12.45 19.45 -22.23
C LEU A 485 12.67 20.76 -23.00
N LYS A 486 13.39 20.67 -24.13
CA LYS A 486 13.29 21.68 -25.17
C LYS A 486 12.08 21.36 -26.06
N LYS A 487 11.45 22.38 -26.62
CA LYS A 487 10.30 22.21 -27.52
C LYS A 487 10.63 21.23 -28.64
N GLY A 488 9.87 20.14 -28.74
CA GLY A 488 10.05 19.08 -29.75
C GLY A 488 11.24 18.14 -29.51
N GLU A 489 12.02 18.32 -28.43
CA GLU A 489 13.08 17.38 -28.06
C GLU A 489 12.50 16.01 -27.76
N ILE A 490 13.08 14.97 -28.37
CA ILE A 490 12.68 13.57 -28.13
C ILE A 490 13.55 13.02 -26.98
N VAL A 491 12.91 12.62 -25.88
CA VAL A 491 13.57 12.06 -24.71
C VAL A 491 13.02 10.68 -24.38
N GLU A 492 13.85 9.85 -23.77
CA GLU A 492 13.45 8.56 -23.21
C GLU A 492 12.85 8.74 -21.81
N CYS A 493 11.73 8.07 -21.56
CA CYS A 493 11.05 8.02 -20.26
C CYS A 493 10.73 6.57 -19.91
N GLN A 494 11.23 6.10 -18.77
CA GLN A 494 10.89 4.79 -18.20
C GLN A 494 9.91 5.00 -17.06
N VAL A 495 8.63 4.70 -17.27
CA VAL A 495 7.59 4.88 -16.26
C VAL A 495 7.51 3.64 -15.37
N GLU A 496 7.71 3.81 -14.05
CA GLU A 496 7.40 2.77 -13.06
C GLU A 496 5.88 2.58 -13.04
N VAL A 497 5.43 1.37 -13.35
CA VAL A 497 4.02 0.97 -13.21
C VAL A 497 3.92 0.07 -12.00
N ILE A 498 2.99 0.38 -11.10
CA ILE A 498 2.85 -0.32 -9.82
C ILE A 498 2.63 -1.81 -10.06
N SER A 499 3.28 -2.63 -9.24
CA SER A 499 3.19 -4.10 -9.31
C SER A 499 1.75 -4.59 -9.27
N THR A 500 1.47 -5.68 -9.97
CA THR A 500 0.14 -6.27 -10.02
C THR A 500 0.19 -7.81 -10.01
N SER A 501 -0.96 -8.44 -9.82
CA SER A 501 -1.16 -9.87 -10.05
C SER A 501 -2.56 -10.11 -10.59
N ILE A 502 -2.66 -10.58 -11.82
CA ILE A 502 -3.93 -10.82 -12.50
C ILE A 502 -3.77 -11.91 -13.57
N VAL A 503 -4.82 -12.70 -13.78
CA VAL A 503 -4.97 -13.58 -14.94
C VAL A 503 -5.90 -12.94 -15.95
N ILE A 504 -5.35 -12.54 -17.09
CA ILE A 504 -6.15 -12.14 -18.26
C ILE A 504 -6.66 -13.42 -18.94
N LYS A 505 -7.96 -13.61 -18.94
CA LYS A 505 -8.60 -14.81 -19.47
C LYS A 505 -8.44 -14.93 -20.99
N LYS A 506 -8.42 -16.16 -21.48
CA LYS A 506 -8.49 -16.46 -22.93
C LYS A 506 -9.63 -15.66 -23.57
N GLY A 507 -9.35 -15.00 -24.69
CA GLY A 507 -10.28 -14.15 -25.43
C GLY A 507 -10.34 -12.69 -24.94
N ASN A 508 -9.90 -12.39 -23.72
CA ASN A 508 -9.78 -11.02 -23.22
C ASN A 508 -8.53 -10.33 -23.78
N ARG A 509 -8.45 -9.03 -23.60
CA ARG A 509 -7.33 -8.19 -24.04
C ARG A 509 -6.79 -7.38 -22.87
N LEU A 510 -5.51 -7.07 -22.91
CA LEU A 510 -4.89 -6.06 -22.07
C LEU A 510 -4.88 -4.73 -22.84
N ARG A 511 -5.37 -3.65 -22.20
CA ARG A 511 -5.32 -2.28 -22.72
C ARG A 511 -4.38 -1.43 -21.87
N LEU A 512 -3.53 -0.68 -22.54
CA LEU A 512 -2.70 0.37 -21.97
C LEU A 512 -3.24 1.72 -22.45
N ASP A 513 -3.72 2.54 -21.54
CA ASP A 513 -4.05 3.94 -21.80
C ASP A 513 -2.88 4.82 -21.37
N ILE A 514 -2.49 5.77 -22.21
CA ILE A 514 -1.45 6.76 -21.94
C ILE A 514 -2.07 8.14 -22.14
N GLY A 515 -2.00 9.01 -21.15
CA GLY A 515 -2.61 10.33 -21.20
C GLY A 515 -1.95 11.36 -20.31
N PRO A 516 -2.45 12.60 -20.35
CA PRO A 516 -1.91 13.72 -19.58
C PRO A 516 -2.51 13.87 -18.18
N LYS A 517 -3.46 13.03 -17.81
CA LYS A 517 -4.20 13.09 -16.53
C LYS A 517 -4.62 11.73 -16.03
N ASP A 518 -5.09 11.70 -14.80
CA ASP A 518 -5.62 10.47 -14.20
C ASP A 518 -6.76 9.87 -15.04
N GLY A 519 -6.68 8.55 -15.25
CA GLY A 519 -7.73 7.76 -15.86
C GLY A 519 -8.77 7.29 -14.85
N LEU A 520 -9.61 6.33 -15.28
CA LEU A 520 -10.70 5.76 -14.48
C LEU A 520 -10.28 5.32 -13.07
N ALA A 521 -11.21 5.48 -12.13
CA ALA A 521 -11.18 4.93 -10.76
C ALA A 521 -9.98 5.35 -9.92
N SER A 522 -9.77 6.65 -9.75
CA SER A 522 -8.73 7.20 -8.90
C SER A 522 -9.23 8.27 -7.93
N ALA A 523 -10.51 8.27 -7.61
CA ALA A 523 -11.17 9.39 -6.93
C ALA A 523 -10.40 10.00 -5.74
N HIS A 524 -9.59 9.20 -5.03
CA HIS A 524 -8.79 9.67 -3.90
C HIS A 524 -7.31 9.90 -4.22
N PHE A 525 -6.80 9.30 -5.29
CA PHE A 525 -5.39 9.38 -5.67
C PHE A 525 -5.22 10.15 -6.97
N THR A 526 -5.97 11.24 -7.11
CA THR A 526 -5.87 12.15 -8.24
C THR A 526 -4.73 13.13 -8.05
N HIS A 527 -4.20 13.60 -9.17
CA HIS A 527 -3.09 14.52 -9.20
C HIS A 527 -3.55 15.91 -9.61
N TYR A 528 -2.84 16.91 -9.10
CA TYR A 528 -3.03 18.29 -9.56
C TYR A 528 -2.18 18.52 -10.80
N HIS A 529 -2.85 18.91 -11.87
CA HIS A 529 -2.21 19.31 -13.12
C HIS A 529 -2.03 20.81 -13.13
N ALA A 530 -0.78 21.22 -13.22
CA ALA A 530 -0.50 22.61 -13.49
C ALA A 530 -0.91 22.98 -14.92
N ASP A 531 -1.37 24.19 -15.13
CA ASP A 531 -1.87 24.68 -16.41
C ASP A 531 -0.77 24.75 -17.51
N TYR A 532 0.50 24.54 -17.15
CA TYR A 532 1.64 24.70 -18.06
C TYR A 532 1.70 23.67 -19.22
N ASN A 533 0.94 22.58 -19.14
CA ASN A 533 0.85 21.61 -20.23
C ASN A 533 -0.51 21.66 -20.95
N ASP A 534 -1.43 22.57 -20.55
CA ASP A 534 -2.74 22.69 -21.17
C ASP A 534 -2.62 23.15 -22.63
N GLY A 535 -3.29 22.44 -23.54
CA GLY A 535 -3.19 22.65 -24.98
C GLY A 535 -1.86 22.23 -25.63
N ALA A 536 -0.94 21.63 -24.87
CA ALA A 536 0.31 21.11 -25.44
C ALA A 536 0.05 19.93 -26.37
N LEU A 537 0.84 19.80 -27.43
CA LEU A 537 0.86 18.63 -28.26
C LEU A 537 1.96 17.68 -27.76
N ASN A 538 1.54 16.58 -27.13
CA ASN A 538 2.41 15.52 -26.64
C ASN A 538 2.49 14.39 -27.70
N THR A 539 3.68 13.97 -28.04
CA THR A 539 3.93 12.97 -29.07
C THR A 539 4.66 11.76 -28.51
N LEU A 540 4.13 10.58 -28.77
CA LEU A 540 4.80 9.30 -28.57
C LEU A 540 5.51 8.90 -29.87
N HIS A 541 6.81 8.60 -29.78
CA HIS A 541 7.63 8.16 -30.92
C HIS A 541 7.88 6.65 -30.82
N MET A 542 7.73 5.95 -31.91
CA MET A 542 7.89 4.49 -32.02
C MET A 542 8.75 4.20 -33.26
N ALA A 543 9.98 3.77 -33.03
CA ALA A 543 10.91 3.43 -34.11
C ALA A 543 11.82 2.27 -33.68
N LYS A 544 12.54 1.68 -34.64
CA LYS A 544 13.47 0.59 -34.35
C LYS A 544 14.60 1.01 -33.39
N ASP A 545 15.11 2.23 -33.56
CA ASP A 545 16.15 2.86 -32.74
C ASP A 545 15.58 3.55 -31.48
N LYS A 546 14.26 3.76 -31.42
CA LYS A 546 13.51 4.36 -30.30
C LYS A 546 12.28 3.50 -30.00
N PRO A 547 12.47 2.26 -29.51
CA PRO A 547 11.35 1.36 -29.28
C PRO A 547 10.53 1.80 -28.07
N ALA A 548 9.22 2.02 -28.28
CA ALA A 548 8.28 2.20 -27.21
C ALA A 548 7.64 0.84 -26.87
N TYR A 549 7.70 0.42 -25.61
CA TYR A 549 7.17 -0.88 -25.18
C TYR A 549 6.82 -0.89 -23.70
N ILE A 550 5.92 -1.77 -23.32
CA ILE A 550 5.68 -2.15 -21.94
C ILE A 550 6.28 -3.54 -21.69
N THR A 551 7.05 -3.69 -20.61
CA THR A 551 7.55 -4.99 -20.18
C THR A 551 6.62 -5.56 -19.12
N LEU A 552 6.01 -6.70 -19.44
CA LEU A 552 5.07 -7.39 -18.56
C LEU A 552 5.72 -8.63 -17.92
N PRO A 553 5.48 -8.85 -16.61
CA PRO A 553 5.94 -10.04 -15.88
C PRO A 553 5.00 -11.21 -16.16
N ILE A 554 5.18 -11.89 -17.26
CA ILE A 554 4.39 -13.06 -17.63
C ILE A 554 4.86 -14.27 -16.81
N ILE A 555 3.92 -14.94 -16.14
CA ILE A 555 4.20 -16.12 -15.33
C ILE A 555 3.75 -17.37 -16.08
N PRO A 556 4.67 -18.26 -16.47
CA PRO A 556 4.31 -19.53 -17.07
C PRO A 556 3.57 -20.40 -16.04
N PRO A 557 2.66 -21.28 -16.47
CA PRO A 557 2.05 -22.27 -15.59
C PRO A 557 3.13 -23.06 -14.83
N LYS A 558 2.92 -23.30 -13.53
CA LYS A 558 3.72 -24.29 -12.80
C LYS A 558 3.32 -25.67 -13.29
N GLU A 559 4.28 -26.47 -13.67
CA GLU A 559 4.02 -27.85 -14.11
C GLU A 559 3.43 -28.73 -12.98
N ASP A 560 3.56 -28.34 -11.69
CA ASP A 560 3.11 -29.09 -10.52
C ASP A 560 2.36 -28.28 -9.45
N ALA A 561 1.62 -27.25 -9.80
CA ALA A 561 0.81 -26.54 -8.83
C ALA A 561 -0.45 -27.34 -8.47
N VAL A 562 -0.36 -28.24 -7.52
CA VAL A 562 -1.52 -28.81 -6.82
C VAL A 562 -2.23 -27.65 -6.11
N PRO A 563 -3.50 -27.35 -6.43
CA PRO A 563 -4.23 -26.31 -5.69
C PRO A 563 -4.30 -26.72 -4.21
N VAL A 564 -3.77 -25.90 -3.33
CA VAL A 564 -4.02 -26.09 -1.90
C VAL A 564 -5.51 -25.78 -1.70
N ALA A 565 -6.31 -26.81 -1.47
CA ALA A 565 -7.73 -26.67 -1.24
C ALA A 565 -7.97 -25.69 -0.08
N PRO A 566 -8.95 -24.78 -0.19
CA PRO A 566 -9.29 -23.87 0.89
C PRO A 566 -9.65 -24.71 2.13
N VAL A 567 -9.08 -24.35 3.27
CA VAL A 567 -9.41 -24.98 4.56
C VAL A 567 -10.88 -24.74 4.83
N THR A 568 -11.71 -25.73 4.57
CA THR A 568 -13.15 -25.66 4.83
C THR A 568 -13.36 -25.73 6.34
N VAL A 569 -13.55 -24.60 6.98
CA VAL A 569 -14.01 -24.55 8.38
C VAL A 569 -15.43 -25.05 8.40
N LYS A 570 -15.64 -26.29 8.88
CA LYS A 570 -16.98 -26.83 9.12
C LYS A 570 -17.71 -25.88 10.07
N LYS A 571 -18.82 -25.29 9.61
CA LYS A 571 -19.76 -24.58 10.48
C LYS A 571 -20.19 -25.51 11.60
N ILE A 572 -19.91 -25.11 12.85
CA ILE A 572 -20.47 -25.80 14.02
C ILE A 572 -21.97 -25.51 14.01
N VAL A 573 -22.75 -26.48 13.58
CA VAL A 573 -24.21 -26.42 13.67
C VAL A 573 -24.58 -26.49 15.17
N LYS A 574 -25.00 -25.36 15.72
CA LYS A 574 -25.60 -25.34 17.07
C LYS A 574 -26.86 -26.23 17.07
N LYS A 575 -26.81 -27.36 17.78
CA LYS A 575 -27.99 -28.15 18.08
C LYS A 575 -28.98 -27.25 18.82
N LYS A 576 -30.19 -27.11 18.26
CA LYS A 576 -31.31 -26.44 18.93
C LYS A 576 -31.64 -27.21 20.22
N VAL A 577 -31.56 -26.52 21.34
CA VAL A 577 -32.08 -27.02 22.62
C VAL A 577 -33.60 -26.99 22.53
N PRO A 578 -34.32 -28.08 22.84
CA PRO A 578 -35.78 -28.06 22.82
C PRO A 578 -36.31 -27.11 23.89
N ALA A 579 -37.30 -26.27 23.53
CA ALA A 579 -37.98 -25.41 24.45
C ALA A 579 -38.77 -26.26 25.46
N ARG A 580 -38.53 -26.10 26.76
CA ARG A 580 -39.40 -26.61 27.83
C ARG A 580 -40.71 -25.82 27.79
N LYS A 581 -41.80 -26.54 27.55
CA LYS A 581 -43.17 -26.01 27.77
C LYS A 581 -43.38 -25.71 29.25
N LYS A 582 -43.77 -24.50 29.52
CA LYS A 582 -44.81 -24.12 30.48
C LYS A 582 -45.53 -22.89 29.95
#